data_88b4752c2eae05872e93b802579f2160
#
_entry.id   88b4752c2eae05872e93b802579f2160
#
_cell.length_a   1.000
_cell.length_b   1.000
_cell.length_c   1.000
_cell.angle_alpha   90.00
_cell.angle_beta   90.00
_cell.angle_gamma   90.00
#
_symmetry.space_group_name_H-M   'P 1'
#
loop_
_entity.id
_entity.type
_entity.pdbx_description
1 polymer ?
#
loop_
_entity_poly.entity_id
_entity_poly.type
_entity_poly.pdbx_seq_one_letter_code
_entity_poly.pdbx_strand_id
1 'polypeptide(L)'
;MVVMTNEEKKSAYELMLAQAKVLFANENNALANFSNASALLNTTLPNSVFTGFYLMDNVKNELILGPFQGNVSCVRIALGKGVCGQSAAENRTLIVEDVTKHANYIACDSAARSEIVVPMVKD
;
A
#
# COMPACT_ATOMS: atom_id res chain seq x y z
N MET A 1 -12.87 6.82 -15.32
CA MET A 1 -11.65 7.07 -14.52
C MET A 1 -11.58 8.52 -14.09
N VAL A 2 -11.27 8.78 -12.85
CA VAL A 2 -11.08 10.13 -12.33
C VAL A 2 -9.67 10.62 -12.68
N VAL A 3 -9.56 11.81 -13.26
CA VAL A 3 -8.27 12.41 -13.60
C VAL A 3 -8.08 13.65 -12.74
N MET A 4 -6.95 13.71 -12.03
CA MET A 4 -6.59 14.82 -11.17
C MET A 4 -5.38 15.55 -11.72
N THR A 5 -5.41 16.88 -11.65
CA THR A 5 -4.23 17.70 -11.94
C THR A 5 -3.18 17.50 -10.85
N ASN A 6 -1.93 17.89 -11.12
CA ASN A 6 -0.88 17.83 -10.10
C ASN A 6 -1.19 18.70 -8.89
N GLU A 7 -1.84 19.86 -9.08
CA GLU A 7 -2.25 20.73 -7.98
C GLU A 7 -3.35 20.08 -7.15
N GLU A 8 -4.32 19.44 -7.78
CA GLU A 8 -5.39 18.71 -7.09
C GLU A 8 -4.83 17.54 -6.28
N LYS A 9 -3.87 16.79 -6.84
CA LYS A 9 -3.18 15.71 -6.12
C LYS A 9 -2.44 16.24 -4.91
N LYS A 10 -1.70 17.33 -5.06
CA LYS A 10 -0.96 17.95 -3.95
C LYS A 10 -1.90 18.35 -2.83
N SER A 11 -3.01 19.03 -3.15
CA SER A 11 -4.01 19.43 -2.17
C SER A 11 -4.63 18.23 -1.47
N ALA A 12 -4.96 17.18 -2.21
CA ALA A 12 -5.52 15.96 -1.66
C ALA A 12 -4.55 15.27 -0.70
N TYR A 13 -3.27 15.21 -1.03
CA TYR A 13 -2.25 14.60 -0.18
C TYR A 13 -1.98 15.42 1.08
N GLU A 14 -1.97 16.74 0.98
CA GLU A 14 -1.83 17.64 2.13
C GLU A 14 -3.01 17.44 3.10
N LEU A 15 -4.22 17.38 2.58
CA LEU A 15 -5.41 17.12 3.38
C LEU A 15 -5.34 15.74 4.05
N MET A 16 -4.96 14.72 3.29
CA MET A 16 -4.82 13.37 3.81
C MET A 16 -3.81 13.31 4.97
N LEU A 17 -2.66 13.97 4.84
CA LEU A 17 -1.66 14.02 5.90
C LEU A 17 -2.19 14.72 7.15
N ALA A 18 -2.93 15.82 6.99
CA ALA A 18 -3.54 16.52 8.10
C ALA A 18 -4.57 15.64 8.83
N GLN A 19 -5.40 14.94 8.07
CA GLN A 19 -6.39 14.00 8.61
C GLN A 19 -5.72 12.84 9.34
N ALA A 20 -4.65 12.28 8.76
CA ALA A 20 -3.89 11.18 9.37
C ALA A 20 -3.29 11.59 10.72
N LYS A 21 -2.72 12.77 10.82
CA LYS A 21 -2.15 13.27 12.08
C LYS A 21 -3.18 13.32 13.20
N VAL A 22 -4.38 13.77 12.91
CA VAL A 22 -5.47 13.82 13.90
C VAL A 22 -5.98 12.42 14.20
N LEU A 23 -6.19 11.61 13.18
CA LEU A 23 -6.79 10.29 13.29
C LEU A 23 -5.94 9.33 14.14
N PHE A 24 -4.62 9.39 14.00
CA PHE A 24 -3.68 8.47 14.67
C PHE A 24 -3.06 9.03 15.94
N ALA A 25 -3.32 10.29 16.30
CA ALA A 25 -2.61 10.98 17.38
C ALA A 25 -2.76 10.30 18.76
N ASN A 26 -3.93 9.77 19.06
CA ASN A 26 -4.25 9.22 20.38
C ASN A 26 -4.64 7.75 20.36
N GLU A 27 -4.40 7.05 19.24
CA GLU A 27 -4.71 5.64 19.12
C GLU A 27 -3.45 4.80 18.98
N ASN A 28 -3.30 3.81 19.84
CA ASN A 28 -2.15 2.91 19.87
C ASN A 28 -2.44 1.53 19.29
N ASN A 29 -3.69 1.23 18.95
CA ASN A 29 -4.03 -0.06 18.37
C ASN A 29 -3.62 -0.12 16.91
N ALA A 30 -2.67 -1.00 16.60
CA ALA A 30 -2.11 -1.11 15.25
C ALA A 30 -3.18 -1.53 14.23
N LEU A 31 -4.01 -2.50 14.55
CA LEU A 31 -5.07 -2.96 13.64
C LEU A 31 -6.04 -1.84 13.30
N ALA A 32 -6.49 -1.08 14.29
CA ALA A 32 -7.38 0.05 14.08
C ALA A 32 -6.73 1.12 13.19
N ASN A 33 -5.47 1.44 13.46
CA ASN A 33 -4.74 2.45 12.71
C ASN A 33 -4.49 2.01 11.27
N PHE A 34 -4.08 0.78 11.03
CA PHE A 34 -3.91 0.25 9.67
C PHE A 34 -5.25 0.21 8.92
N SER A 35 -6.33 -0.14 9.59
CA SER A 35 -7.66 -0.16 8.99
C SER A 35 -8.10 1.24 8.55
N ASN A 36 -7.95 2.24 9.42
CA ASN A 36 -8.28 3.62 9.10
C ASN A 36 -7.33 4.23 8.06
N ALA A 37 -6.05 3.88 8.10
CA ALA A 37 -5.10 4.32 7.08
C ALA A 37 -5.48 3.77 5.70
N SER A 38 -5.88 2.51 5.62
CA SER A 38 -6.33 1.89 4.38
C SER A 38 -7.57 2.59 3.81
N ALA A 39 -8.53 2.91 4.67
CA ALA A 39 -9.73 3.63 4.28
C ALA A 39 -9.41 5.05 3.80
N LEU A 40 -8.54 5.76 4.50
CA LEU A 40 -8.13 7.11 4.16
C LEU A 40 -7.42 7.17 2.81
N LEU A 41 -6.49 6.24 2.57
CA LEU A 41 -5.81 6.10 1.29
C LEU A 41 -6.80 5.81 0.16
N ASN A 42 -7.73 4.88 0.40
CA ASN A 42 -8.74 4.52 -0.60
C ASN A 42 -9.61 5.70 -0.98
N THR A 43 -10.00 6.52 -0.03
CA THR A 43 -10.79 7.73 -0.28
C THR A 43 -9.99 8.79 -1.04
N THR A 44 -8.70 8.91 -0.72
CA THR A 44 -7.81 9.92 -1.33
C THR A 44 -7.39 9.54 -2.76
N LEU A 45 -7.24 8.24 -3.04
CA LEU A 45 -6.74 7.72 -4.33
C LEU A 45 -7.89 7.13 -5.13
N PRO A 46 -8.59 7.92 -5.96
CA PRO A 46 -9.88 7.53 -6.54
C PRO A 46 -9.81 6.37 -7.55
N ASN A 47 -8.66 6.11 -8.14
CA ASN A 47 -8.51 5.06 -9.15
C ASN A 47 -7.81 3.82 -8.63
N SER A 48 -7.63 3.71 -7.32
CA SER A 48 -6.93 2.57 -6.73
C SER A 48 -7.81 1.32 -6.74
N VAL A 49 -7.18 0.18 -6.99
CA VAL A 49 -7.83 -1.14 -6.87
C VAL A 49 -7.49 -1.81 -5.54
N PHE A 50 -6.46 -1.34 -4.87
CA PHE A 50 -6.02 -1.83 -3.56
C PHE A 50 -5.26 -0.71 -2.84
N THR A 51 -5.64 -0.46 -1.60
CA THR A 51 -4.88 0.39 -0.68
C THR A 51 -4.82 -0.32 0.66
N GLY A 52 -3.63 -0.61 1.14
CA GLY A 52 -3.53 -1.33 2.40
C GLY A 52 -2.13 -1.79 2.74
N PHE A 53 -2.06 -2.79 3.58
CA PHE A 53 -0.83 -3.21 4.24
C PHE A 53 -0.61 -4.70 4.11
N TYR A 54 0.64 -5.06 3.86
CA TYR A 54 1.13 -6.41 4.09
C TYR A 54 2.02 -6.39 5.32
N LEU A 55 1.87 -7.38 6.16
CA LEU A 55 2.61 -7.49 7.42
C LEU A 55 3.66 -8.60 7.31
N MET A 56 4.87 -8.33 7.81
CA MET A 56 5.95 -9.30 7.74
C MET A 56 5.77 -10.42 8.77
N ASP A 57 5.78 -11.65 8.32
CA ASP A 57 5.94 -12.83 9.16
C ASP A 57 7.43 -13.21 9.17
N ASN A 58 8.12 -12.88 10.25
CA ASN A 58 9.54 -13.09 10.38
C ASN A 58 9.92 -14.58 10.60
N VAL A 59 8.96 -15.42 10.93
CA VAL A 59 9.19 -16.86 11.10
C VAL A 59 9.27 -17.55 9.75
N LYS A 60 8.33 -17.21 8.86
CA LYS A 60 8.25 -17.83 7.52
C LYS A 60 8.92 -16.99 6.43
N ASN A 61 9.41 -15.80 6.75
CA ASN A 61 9.99 -14.85 5.79
C ASN A 61 9.06 -14.57 4.62
N GLU A 62 7.81 -14.27 4.94
CA GLU A 62 6.81 -13.91 3.94
C GLU A 62 5.92 -12.78 4.44
N LEU A 63 5.33 -12.05 3.50
CA LEU A 63 4.35 -11.04 3.79
C LEU A 63 2.97 -11.68 3.88
N ILE A 64 2.18 -11.23 4.85
CA ILE A 64 0.80 -11.68 5.03
C ILE A 64 -0.12 -10.47 4.83
N LEU A 65 -1.20 -10.67 4.08
CA LEU A 65 -2.21 -9.65 3.86
C LEU A 65 -2.74 -9.11 5.19
N GLY A 66 -2.64 -7.80 5.35
CA GLY A 66 -3.18 -7.08 6.51
C GLY A 66 -4.42 -6.28 6.14
N PRO A 67 -4.77 -5.27 6.94
CA PRO A 67 -5.92 -4.41 6.64
C PRO A 67 -5.77 -3.72 5.29
N PHE A 68 -6.85 -3.72 4.50
CA PHE A 68 -6.87 -3.10 3.18
C PHE A 68 -8.28 -2.73 2.76
N GLN A 69 -8.35 -1.91 1.72
CA GLN A 69 -9.58 -1.58 1.00
C GLN A 69 -9.37 -1.90 -0.47
N GLY A 70 -10.40 -2.37 -1.14
CA GLY A 70 -10.34 -2.66 -2.57
C GLY A 70 -10.61 -4.12 -2.88
N ASN A 71 -10.02 -4.59 -3.97
CA ASN A 71 -10.25 -5.96 -4.45
C ASN A 71 -9.48 -6.98 -3.62
N VAL A 72 -9.98 -8.21 -3.59
CA VAL A 72 -9.28 -9.32 -2.94
C VAL A 72 -7.88 -9.47 -3.53
N SER A 73 -6.94 -9.90 -2.72
CA SER A 73 -5.54 -9.96 -3.10
C SER A 73 -4.87 -11.24 -2.58
N CYS A 74 -3.61 -11.45 -2.96
CA CYS A 74 -2.83 -12.58 -2.47
C CYS A 74 -2.73 -12.53 -0.95
N VAL A 75 -2.93 -13.67 -0.29
CA VAL A 75 -2.85 -13.74 1.17
C VAL A 75 -1.40 -13.75 1.64
N ARG A 76 -0.52 -14.45 0.91
CA ARG A 76 0.88 -14.59 1.28
C ARG A 76 1.79 -14.28 0.09
N ILE A 77 2.85 -13.53 0.34
CA ILE A 77 3.85 -13.18 -0.67
C ILE A 77 5.23 -13.46 -0.09
N ALA A 78 5.99 -14.33 -0.75
CA ALA A 78 7.33 -14.65 -0.30
C ALA A 78 8.25 -13.42 -0.38
N LEU A 79 9.16 -13.28 0.58
CA LEU A 79 10.14 -12.21 0.59
C LEU A 79 10.97 -12.26 -0.71
N GLY A 80 11.10 -11.11 -1.36
CA GLY A 80 11.80 -10.98 -2.63
C GLY A 80 10.94 -11.25 -3.86
N LYS A 81 9.70 -11.69 -3.71
CA LYS A 81 8.79 -11.99 -4.82
C LYS A 81 7.77 -10.88 -5.01
N GLY A 82 7.48 -10.56 -6.28
CA GLY A 82 6.58 -9.47 -6.62
C GLY A 82 7.12 -8.11 -6.18
N VAL A 83 6.34 -7.06 -6.38
CA VAL A 83 6.75 -5.70 -5.99
C VAL A 83 6.80 -5.57 -4.47
N CYS A 84 5.78 -6.07 -3.77
CA CYS A 84 5.74 -6.02 -2.30
C CYS A 84 6.90 -6.80 -1.68
N GLY A 85 7.13 -8.03 -2.12
CA GLY A 85 8.22 -8.86 -1.61
C GLY A 85 9.58 -8.28 -1.90
N GLN A 86 9.75 -7.67 -3.07
CA GLN A 86 10.99 -7.01 -3.44
C GLN A 86 11.25 -5.77 -2.59
N SER A 87 10.23 -4.93 -2.38
CA SER A 87 10.32 -3.75 -1.51
C SER A 87 10.73 -4.13 -0.09
N ALA A 88 10.11 -5.17 0.44
CA ALA A 88 10.43 -5.66 1.78
C ALA A 88 11.86 -6.19 1.88
N ALA A 89 12.30 -6.97 0.89
CA ALA A 89 13.65 -7.56 0.87
C ALA A 89 14.73 -6.48 0.73
N GLU A 90 14.50 -5.47 -0.10
CA GLU A 90 15.46 -4.40 -0.38
C GLU A 90 15.33 -3.22 0.58
N ASN A 91 14.28 -3.20 1.39
CA ASN A 91 13.95 -2.11 2.32
C ASN A 91 13.97 -0.74 1.64
N ARG A 92 13.29 -0.64 0.51
CA ARG A 92 13.16 0.61 -0.24
C ARG A 92 11.80 0.74 -0.90
N THR A 93 11.35 1.96 -1.09
CA THR A 93 10.13 2.26 -1.84
C THR A 93 10.32 1.89 -3.30
N LEU A 94 9.35 1.18 -3.87
CA LEU A 94 9.30 0.86 -5.28
C LEU A 94 8.10 1.53 -5.91
N ILE A 95 8.36 2.25 -7.00
CA ILE A 95 7.32 2.88 -7.83
C ILE A 95 7.34 2.17 -9.18
N VAL A 96 6.24 1.49 -9.50
CA VAL A 96 6.11 0.73 -10.74
C VAL A 96 4.99 1.37 -11.57
N GLU A 97 5.37 2.09 -12.61
CA GLU A 97 4.41 2.80 -13.46
C GLU A 97 3.57 1.86 -14.32
N ASP A 98 4.17 0.74 -14.74
CA ASP A 98 3.50 -0.28 -15.55
C ASP A 98 3.92 -1.67 -15.04
N VAL A 99 3.02 -2.33 -14.34
CA VAL A 99 3.30 -3.64 -13.73
C VAL A 99 3.61 -4.72 -14.77
N THR A 100 3.11 -4.57 -15.99
CA THR A 100 3.36 -5.55 -17.06
C THR A 100 4.83 -5.56 -17.49
N LYS A 101 5.57 -4.52 -17.18
CA LYS A 101 6.99 -4.36 -17.51
C LYS A 101 7.92 -4.69 -16.35
N HIS A 102 7.36 -5.01 -15.19
CA HIS A 102 8.16 -5.34 -14.01
C HIS A 102 8.52 -6.83 -14.04
N ALA A 103 9.82 -7.15 -14.12
CA ALA A 103 10.30 -8.51 -14.34
C ALA A 103 9.89 -9.51 -13.23
N ASN A 104 9.70 -9.03 -12.02
CA ASN A 104 9.37 -9.86 -10.85
C ASN A 104 7.93 -9.64 -10.39
N TYR A 105 7.02 -9.35 -11.32
CA TYR A 105 5.64 -9.04 -10.97
C TYR A 105 4.84 -10.30 -10.65
N ILE A 106 4.03 -10.21 -9.57
CA ILE A 106 3.02 -11.20 -9.22
C ILE A 106 1.65 -10.53 -9.37
N ALA A 107 0.82 -11.05 -10.27
CA ALA A 107 -0.50 -10.51 -10.54
C ALA A 107 -1.52 -11.02 -9.51
N CYS A 108 -1.56 -10.39 -8.33
CA CYS A 108 -2.58 -10.68 -7.32
C CYS A 108 -3.94 -10.09 -7.70
N ASP A 109 -3.96 -9.06 -8.52
CA ASP A 109 -5.16 -8.45 -9.08
C ASP A 109 -4.89 -8.06 -10.53
N SER A 110 -5.61 -8.67 -11.46
CA SER A 110 -5.45 -8.40 -12.88
C SER A 110 -5.87 -6.98 -13.29
N ALA A 111 -6.61 -6.28 -12.42
CA ALA A 111 -7.01 -4.89 -12.66
C ALA A 111 -5.90 -3.90 -12.35
N ALA A 112 -4.87 -4.31 -11.60
CA ALA A 112 -3.75 -3.43 -11.26
C ALA A 112 -2.94 -3.09 -12.51
N ARG A 113 -2.59 -1.80 -12.65
CA ARG A 113 -1.78 -1.28 -13.77
C ARG A 113 -0.46 -0.71 -13.31
N SER A 114 -0.48 -0.07 -12.16
CA SER A 114 0.70 0.53 -11.52
C SER A 114 0.61 0.30 -10.02
N GLU A 115 1.74 0.38 -9.35
CA GLU A 115 1.73 0.30 -7.90
C GLU A 115 2.90 1.04 -7.27
N ILE A 116 2.68 1.46 -6.04
CA ILE A 116 3.71 1.99 -5.17
C ILE A 116 3.71 1.17 -3.88
N VAL A 117 4.87 0.73 -3.47
CA VAL A 117 5.06 -0.01 -2.22
C VAL A 117 6.10 0.70 -1.38
N VAL A 118 5.73 1.00 -0.15
CA VAL A 118 6.59 1.71 0.81
C VAL A 118 6.87 0.79 1.99
N PRO A 119 8.13 0.46 2.28
CA PRO A 119 8.45 -0.33 3.47
C PRO A 119 8.28 0.52 4.72
N MET A 120 7.66 -0.06 5.74
CA MET A 120 7.49 0.56 7.04
C MET A 120 8.26 -0.29 8.05
N VAL A 121 9.33 0.25 8.58
CA VAL A 121 10.22 -0.48 9.50
C VAL A 121 10.26 0.25 10.84
N LYS A 122 10.10 -0.51 11.91
CA LYS A 122 10.24 0.01 13.26
C LYS A 122 11.48 -0.62 13.89
N ASP A 123 12.48 0.26 14.09
CA ASP A 123 13.76 -0.08 14.77
C ASP A 123 14.44 -1.38 14.28
#